data_6713115c4f22171f959370c26d2ece96
#
_entry.id   6713115c4f22171f959370c26d2ece96
#
_cell.length_a   1.000
_cell.length_b   1.000
_cell.length_c   1.000
_cell.angle_alpha   90.00
_cell.angle_beta   90.00
_cell.angle_gamma   90.00
#
_symmetry.space_group_name_H-M   'P 1'
#
loop_
_entity.id
_entity.type
_entity.pdbx_description
1 polymer ?
#
loop_
_entity_poly.entity_id
_entity_poly.type
_entity_poly.pdbx_seq_one_letter_code
_entity_poly.pdbx_strand_id
1 'polypeptide(L)'
;MSNAKKKRVSLRGSKGTIQRVLKLIQPYRGLVLFTLLLAAVTVLTTLYAPILSGRGVDLIVGQGNVNFPALGKLAIQFGVTVCVTSICQWLMNMVNNRITFQVVRDIRVQAFQHMEILPLSYMDAHKPGDAISRINTDVEQFSDGLLMGFTQLFTGILTIVGTLGFMLSIDWRITLIVVVLTPLSIFVAKFIAEHTYDMFRVQSETRAELTGLVDELIGNEHLVRAFGYESRAEERFDKINADLQICGVKATFFSSITNPATRFVNALVYAAVGVVGALVAIGGGITVGELSVLLNYANQYTKPFNDISGVMTELQNALACAQRVFDFIDEDPILPDAPDAVTLPHGAGSVEFEHVKFRYVPDVPLIEDMNLRVQPGQRIALVGPTGCGKTTLVNLLMRFYEINGGTLKVDGHPIDTVTRDSLRGNLGMVLQETWLKAGTVADNIAYGKPDATREEIIDAAKRARAHNFICRLPQGYDTVIAEDGGNISQGQKQLLCIARVMLRKPPILILDEATSSIDTRTEVLVQDAFEELMKGRTSFIVAHRLSTIKNADQILVMKAGNIIERGTHEELLARGGFYANLYASQFAKA
;
A
#
# COMPACT_ATOMS: atom_id res chain seq x y z
N MET A 1 -6.62 -22.90 -12.80
CA MET A 1 -5.24 -23.43 -12.76
C MET A 1 -4.40 -22.64 -13.74
N SER A 2 -3.77 -21.58 -13.31
CA SER A 2 -2.85 -20.78 -14.13
C SER A 2 -1.47 -20.85 -13.49
N ASN A 3 -0.54 -21.54 -14.17
CA ASN A 3 0.87 -21.68 -13.82
C ASN A 3 1.60 -20.33 -14.00
N ALA A 4 1.40 -19.39 -13.09
CA ALA A 4 2.28 -18.24 -12.98
C ALA A 4 3.58 -18.68 -12.28
N LYS A 5 4.55 -19.17 -13.05
CA LYS A 5 5.95 -19.26 -12.62
C LYS A 5 6.37 -17.86 -12.14
N LYS A 6 6.34 -17.60 -10.82
CA LYS A 6 7.00 -16.42 -10.24
C LYS A 6 8.48 -16.51 -10.64
N LYS A 7 8.88 -15.72 -11.66
CA LYS A 7 10.27 -15.51 -12.02
C LYS A 7 11.00 -15.05 -10.76
N ARG A 8 12.01 -15.80 -10.29
CA ARG A 8 13.00 -15.25 -9.36
C ARG A 8 13.45 -13.92 -9.92
N VAL A 9 13.23 -12.84 -9.17
CA VAL A 9 13.75 -11.51 -9.54
C VAL A 9 15.27 -11.65 -9.53
N SER A 10 15.86 -11.89 -10.71
CA SER A 10 17.30 -11.92 -10.83
C SER A 10 17.78 -10.48 -10.71
N LEU A 11 18.92 -10.26 -10.05
CA LEU A 11 19.59 -8.94 -9.98
C LEU A 11 19.78 -8.27 -11.35
N ARG A 12 19.69 -9.02 -12.44
CA ARG A 12 19.69 -8.50 -13.82
C ARG A 12 18.41 -7.78 -14.21
N GLY A 13 17.23 -8.13 -13.65
CA GLY A 13 15.97 -7.43 -13.90
C GLY A 13 15.80 -6.13 -13.10
N SER A 14 16.57 -5.95 -12.02
CA SER A 14 16.45 -4.81 -11.10
C SER A 14 17.43 -3.64 -11.40
N LYS A 15 18.16 -3.66 -12.51
CA LYS A 15 19.14 -2.57 -12.83
C LYS A 15 18.46 -1.19 -12.86
N GLY A 16 17.29 -1.09 -13.45
CA GLY A 16 16.52 0.15 -13.50
C GLY A 16 16.11 0.64 -12.11
N THR A 17 15.62 -0.29 -11.27
CA THR A 17 15.22 -0.02 -9.89
C THR A 17 16.40 0.46 -9.05
N ILE A 18 17.55 -0.23 -9.15
CA ILE A 18 18.77 0.17 -8.44
C ILE A 18 19.22 1.57 -8.86
N GLN A 19 19.23 1.86 -10.16
CA GLN A 19 19.60 3.20 -10.65
C GLN A 19 18.65 4.28 -10.13
N ARG A 20 17.36 3.98 -10.05
CA ARG A 20 16.34 4.89 -9.53
C ARG A 20 16.51 5.11 -8.02
N VAL A 21 16.76 4.06 -7.26
CA VAL A 21 17.10 4.16 -5.83
C VAL A 21 18.36 5.00 -5.62
N LEU A 22 19.40 4.80 -6.41
CA LEU A 22 20.62 5.60 -6.34
C LEU A 22 20.38 7.07 -6.65
N LYS A 23 19.49 7.39 -7.60
CA LYS A 23 19.09 8.78 -7.88
C LYS A 23 18.37 9.42 -6.70
N LEU A 24 17.51 8.66 -5.99
CA LEU A 24 16.83 9.16 -4.79
C LEU A 24 17.78 9.40 -3.61
N ILE A 25 18.89 8.65 -3.55
CA ILE A 25 19.93 8.83 -2.53
C ILE A 25 20.91 9.96 -2.91
N GLN A 26 21.02 10.30 -4.18
CA GLN A 26 21.97 11.31 -4.69
C GLN A 26 21.96 12.66 -3.95
N PRO A 27 20.81 13.24 -3.54
CA PRO A 27 20.79 14.47 -2.76
C PRO A 27 21.51 14.34 -1.40
N TYR A 28 21.61 13.13 -0.86
CA TYR A 28 22.19 12.82 0.43
C TYR A 28 23.65 12.33 0.34
N ARG A 29 24.31 12.46 -0.84
CA ARG A 29 25.68 11.96 -1.10
C ARG A 29 26.70 12.36 -0.04
N GLY A 30 26.59 13.58 0.53
CA GLY A 30 27.46 14.04 1.61
C GLY A 30 27.30 13.23 2.88
N LEU A 31 26.06 12.92 3.27
CA LEU A 31 25.77 12.08 4.43
C LEU A 31 26.21 10.62 4.19
N VAL A 32 26.04 10.11 2.98
CA VAL A 32 26.52 8.75 2.61
C VAL A 32 28.03 8.66 2.69
N LEU A 33 28.77 9.65 2.17
CA LEU A 33 30.24 9.69 2.31
C LEU A 33 30.66 9.77 3.77
N PHE A 34 29.98 10.57 4.58
CA PHE A 34 30.23 10.65 6.03
C PHE A 34 29.96 9.32 6.73
N THR A 35 28.88 8.62 6.38
CA THR A 35 28.61 7.26 6.89
C THR A 35 29.69 6.26 6.51
N LEU A 36 30.20 6.29 5.27
CA LEU A 36 31.28 5.42 4.83
C LEU A 36 32.59 5.69 5.60
N LEU A 37 32.88 6.95 5.88
CA LEU A 37 34.03 7.33 6.69
C LEU A 37 33.86 6.84 8.13
N LEU A 38 32.70 7.04 8.75
CA LEU A 38 32.40 6.51 10.07
C LEU A 38 32.49 4.98 10.13
N ALA A 39 31.99 4.28 9.10
CA ALA A 39 32.10 2.82 8.97
C ALA A 39 33.56 2.36 8.91
N ALA A 40 34.39 3.05 8.12
CA ALA A 40 35.82 2.74 8.04
C ALA A 40 36.52 2.94 9.39
N VAL A 41 36.28 4.07 10.10
CA VAL A 41 36.81 4.32 11.42
C VAL A 41 36.32 3.27 12.42
N THR A 42 35.03 2.94 12.41
CA THR A 42 34.44 1.92 13.30
C THR A 42 35.11 0.56 13.10
N VAL A 43 35.28 0.13 11.83
CA VAL A 43 35.92 -1.15 11.51
C VAL A 43 37.39 -1.15 11.94
N LEU A 44 38.14 -0.10 11.61
CA LEU A 44 39.55 0.00 11.99
C LEU A 44 39.75 -0.05 13.51
N THR A 45 38.93 0.70 14.26
CA THR A 45 39.04 0.71 15.75
C THR A 45 38.57 -0.62 16.33
N THR A 46 37.54 -1.26 15.77
CA THR A 46 37.10 -2.60 16.19
C THR A 46 38.17 -3.67 15.93
N LEU A 47 38.90 -3.58 14.82
CA LEU A 47 39.97 -4.50 14.49
C LEU A 47 41.27 -4.18 15.28
N TYR A 48 41.46 -2.95 15.75
CA TYR A 48 42.59 -2.58 16.58
C TYR A 48 42.46 -3.07 18.03
N ALA A 49 41.23 -3.22 18.54
CA ALA A 49 40.99 -3.67 19.92
C ALA A 49 41.61 -5.06 20.26
N PRO A 50 41.51 -6.12 19.41
CA PRO A 50 42.21 -7.38 19.64
C PRO A 50 43.74 -7.23 19.74
N ILE A 51 44.34 -6.34 18.93
CA ILE A 51 45.81 -6.10 19.00
C ILE A 51 46.20 -5.55 20.37
N LEU A 52 45.43 -4.59 20.90
CA LEU A 52 45.69 -4.07 22.25
C LEU A 52 45.53 -5.18 23.29
N SER A 53 44.51 -6.04 23.17
CA SER A 53 44.32 -7.19 24.05
C SER A 53 45.49 -8.17 23.98
N GLY A 54 45.97 -8.51 22.78
CA GLY A 54 47.12 -9.39 22.58
C GLY A 54 48.39 -8.85 23.18
N ARG A 55 48.66 -7.54 22.96
CA ARG A 55 49.81 -6.87 23.63
C ARG A 55 49.70 -6.90 25.15
N GLY A 56 48.47 -6.84 25.69
CA GLY A 56 48.20 -6.99 27.11
C GLY A 56 48.58 -8.39 27.61
N VAL A 57 48.26 -9.44 26.85
CA VAL A 57 48.65 -10.81 27.17
C VAL A 57 50.17 -10.97 27.18
N ASP A 58 50.88 -10.38 26.23
CA ASP A 58 52.35 -10.43 26.16
C ASP A 58 53.05 -9.69 27.30
N LEU A 59 52.40 -8.77 28.00
CA LEU A 59 52.91 -8.09 29.19
C LEU A 59 52.77 -8.93 30.48
N ILE A 60 52.09 -10.07 30.42
CA ILE A 60 51.91 -11.01 31.53
C ILE A 60 52.83 -12.21 31.30
N VAL A 61 54.09 -12.07 31.73
CA VAL A 61 55.15 -13.05 31.44
C VAL A 61 55.14 -14.26 32.39
N GLY A 62 54.42 -14.18 33.51
CA GLY A 62 54.30 -15.26 34.49
C GLY A 62 53.90 -14.76 35.88
N GLN A 63 53.73 -15.71 36.82
CA GLN A 63 53.33 -15.40 38.20
C GLN A 63 54.35 -14.47 38.87
N GLY A 64 53.88 -13.27 39.29
CA GLY A 64 54.72 -12.27 39.92
C GLY A 64 55.51 -11.36 38.96
N ASN A 65 55.49 -11.59 37.66
CA ASN A 65 56.21 -10.82 36.65
C ASN A 65 55.28 -10.14 35.66
N VAL A 66 54.50 -9.17 36.18
CA VAL A 66 53.51 -8.39 35.40
C VAL A 66 53.92 -6.92 35.37
N ASN A 67 53.99 -6.33 34.18
CA ASN A 67 54.31 -4.89 34.05
C ASN A 67 53.02 -4.06 34.17
N PHE A 68 52.61 -3.78 35.42
CA PHE A 68 51.40 -3.01 35.74
C PHE A 68 51.38 -1.59 35.14
N PRO A 69 52.47 -0.80 35.12
CA PRO A 69 52.47 0.52 34.51
C PRO A 69 52.21 0.50 33.00
N ALA A 70 52.78 -0.49 32.28
CA ALA A 70 52.54 -0.67 30.84
C ALA A 70 51.11 -1.15 30.58
N LEU A 71 50.61 -2.11 31.39
CA LEU A 71 49.25 -2.62 31.31
C LEU A 71 48.22 -1.51 31.59
N GLY A 72 48.47 -0.60 32.55
CA GLY A 72 47.61 0.55 32.83
C GLY A 72 47.48 1.51 31.63
N LYS A 73 48.61 1.81 30.95
CA LYS A 73 48.58 2.63 29.72
C LYS A 73 47.77 1.95 28.61
N LEU A 74 47.94 0.65 28.46
CA LEU A 74 47.25 -0.14 27.45
C LEU A 74 45.74 -0.25 27.72
N ALA A 75 45.35 -0.37 29.01
CA ALA A 75 43.94 -0.33 29.42
C ALA A 75 43.27 1.02 29.10
N ILE A 76 43.99 2.14 29.27
CA ILE A 76 43.50 3.46 28.89
C ILE A 76 43.32 3.53 27.35
N GLN A 77 44.32 3.08 26.57
CA GLN A 77 44.21 3.05 25.11
C GLN A 77 43.04 2.18 24.64
N PHE A 78 42.85 1.03 25.26
CA PHE A 78 41.72 0.15 24.97
C PHE A 78 40.37 0.86 25.27
N GLY A 79 40.25 1.49 26.43
CA GLY A 79 39.09 2.27 26.84
C GLY A 79 38.77 3.40 25.83
N VAL A 80 39.78 4.17 25.42
CA VAL A 80 39.63 5.22 24.40
C VAL A 80 39.17 4.63 23.05
N THR A 81 39.78 3.51 22.64
CA THR A 81 39.42 2.84 21.39
C THR A 81 37.93 2.39 21.40
N VAL A 82 37.49 1.80 22.50
CA VAL A 82 36.08 1.37 22.67
C VAL A 82 35.14 2.59 22.66
N CYS A 83 35.48 3.67 23.34
CA CYS A 83 34.70 4.91 23.35
C CYS A 83 34.58 5.50 21.94
N VAL A 84 35.69 5.60 21.20
CA VAL A 84 35.68 6.09 19.80
C VAL A 84 34.81 5.20 18.90
N THR A 85 34.97 3.88 19.02
CA THR A 85 34.16 2.92 18.25
C THR A 85 32.67 3.10 18.53
N SER A 86 32.28 3.19 19.80
CA SER A 86 30.89 3.35 20.22
C SER A 86 30.28 4.67 19.73
N ILE A 87 31.03 5.77 19.82
CA ILE A 87 30.59 7.09 19.33
C ILE A 87 30.43 7.05 17.80
N CYS A 88 31.41 6.52 17.07
CA CYS A 88 31.34 6.41 15.62
C CYS A 88 30.15 5.51 15.16
N GLN A 89 29.94 4.38 15.85
CA GLN A 89 28.81 3.49 15.58
C GLN A 89 27.45 4.19 15.84
N TRP A 90 27.34 4.92 16.93
CA TRP A 90 26.14 5.67 17.26
C TRP A 90 25.86 6.76 16.23
N LEU A 91 26.86 7.55 15.85
CA LEU A 91 26.74 8.58 14.81
C LEU A 91 26.38 7.96 13.46
N MET A 92 27.01 6.85 13.09
CA MET A 92 26.71 6.13 11.85
C MET A 92 25.24 5.69 11.79
N ASN A 93 24.74 5.08 12.88
CA ASN A 93 23.33 4.65 12.93
C ASN A 93 22.37 5.86 12.86
N MET A 94 22.70 6.96 13.54
CA MET A 94 21.90 8.20 13.50
C MET A 94 21.82 8.78 12.07
N VAL A 95 22.95 8.81 11.35
CA VAL A 95 23.00 9.32 9.98
C VAL A 95 22.28 8.37 9.02
N ASN A 96 22.47 7.05 9.15
CA ASN A 96 21.78 6.06 8.33
C ASN A 96 20.26 6.14 8.50
N ASN A 97 19.78 6.22 9.73
CA ASN A 97 18.36 6.42 10.02
C ASN A 97 17.84 7.70 9.35
N ARG A 98 18.58 8.80 9.46
CA ARG A 98 18.18 10.08 8.86
C ARG A 98 18.06 9.97 7.33
N ILE A 99 19.04 9.35 6.66
CA ILE A 99 19.00 9.15 5.18
C ILE A 99 17.79 8.30 4.83
N THR A 100 17.63 7.14 5.49
CA THR A 100 16.57 6.18 5.18
C THR A 100 15.19 6.82 5.34
N PHE A 101 14.90 7.44 6.48
CA PHE A 101 13.57 8.03 6.72
C PHE A 101 13.28 9.24 5.82
N GLN A 102 14.28 9.99 5.39
CA GLN A 102 14.09 11.08 4.42
C GLN A 102 13.76 10.53 3.03
N VAL A 103 14.49 9.53 2.53
CA VAL A 103 14.23 8.88 1.25
C VAL A 103 12.84 8.23 1.25
N VAL A 104 12.50 7.53 2.31
CA VAL A 104 11.19 6.87 2.50
C VAL A 104 10.05 7.87 2.51
N ARG A 105 10.20 8.98 3.24
CA ARG A 105 9.23 10.07 3.24
C ARG A 105 8.99 10.61 1.83
N ASP A 106 10.07 10.88 1.09
CA ASP A 106 9.99 11.47 -0.24
C ASP A 106 9.29 10.51 -1.24
N ILE A 107 9.56 9.20 -1.15
CA ILE A 107 8.87 8.18 -1.96
C ILE A 107 7.40 8.10 -1.58
N ARG A 108 7.07 8.09 -0.27
CA ARG A 108 5.68 8.02 0.19
C ARG A 108 4.87 9.23 -0.25
N VAL A 109 5.46 10.43 -0.19
CA VAL A 109 4.83 11.66 -0.69
C VAL A 109 4.58 11.57 -2.20
N GLN A 110 5.58 11.13 -2.98
CA GLN A 110 5.42 10.95 -4.43
C GLN A 110 4.34 9.93 -4.76
N ALA A 111 4.32 8.78 -4.08
CA ALA A 111 3.32 7.74 -4.30
C ALA A 111 1.90 8.22 -3.94
N PHE A 112 1.75 8.97 -2.83
CA PHE A 112 0.47 9.53 -2.43
C PHE A 112 -0.02 10.60 -3.41
N GLN A 113 0.84 11.54 -3.80
CA GLN A 113 0.50 12.56 -4.80
C GLN A 113 0.12 11.95 -6.14
N HIS A 114 0.80 10.87 -6.54
CA HIS A 114 0.47 10.16 -7.77
C HIS A 114 -0.88 9.45 -7.68
N MET A 115 -1.21 8.86 -6.52
CA MET A 115 -2.52 8.24 -6.30
C MET A 115 -3.68 9.21 -6.54
N GLU A 116 -3.53 10.48 -6.17
CA GLU A 116 -4.58 11.49 -6.34
C GLU A 116 -4.85 11.86 -7.81
N ILE A 117 -3.88 11.63 -8.68
CA ILE A 117 -3.99 11.93 -10.12
C ILE A 117 -4.20 10.69 -10.98
N LEU A 118 -4.34 9.51 -10.39
CA LEU A 118 -4.66 8.28 -11.13
C LEU A 118 -6.11 8.30 -11.64
N PRO A 119 -6.36 7.74 -12.85
CA PRO A 119 -7.72 7.63 -13.37
C PRO A 119 -8.56 6.64 -12.56
N LEU A 120 -9.88 6.84 -12.53
CA LEU A 120 -10.79 5.94 -11.83
C LEU A 120 -10.72 4.50 -12.39
N SER A 121 -10.40 4.34 -13.69
CA SER A 121 -10.18 3.05 -14.32
C SER A 121 -9.09 2.21 -13.65
N TYR A 122 -8.06 2.86 -13.11
CA TYR A 122 -7.02 2.16 -12.34
C TYR A 122 -7.59 1.64 -11.01
N MET A 123 -8.37 2.47 -10.31
CA MET A 123 -8.99 2.10 -9.02
C MET A 123 -10.02 0.98 -9.19
N ASP A 124 -10.79 1.00 -10.27
CA ASP A 124 -11.77 -0.05 -10.58
C ASP A 124 -11.11 -1.38 -10.99
N ALA A 125 -9.92 -1.33 -11.62
CA ALA A 125 -9.16 -2.51 -12.01
C ALA A 125 -8.37 -3.15 -10.85
N HIS A 126 -8.09 -2.41 -9.77
CA HIS A 126 -7.28 -2.84 -8.64
C HIS A 126 -8.04 -2.73 -7.32
N LYS A 127 -7.79 -3.65 -6.40
CA LYS A 127 -8.38 -3.57 -5.07
C LYS A 127 -7.81 -2.35 -4.32
N PRO A 128 -8.62 -1.55 -3.62
CA PRO A 128 -8.13 -0.41 -2.84
C PRO A 128 -7.00 -0.77 -1.86
N GLY A 129 -7.06 -1.97 -1.27
CA GLY A 129 -6.01 -2.48 -0.39
C GLY A 129 -4.64 -2.65 -1.06
N ASP A 130 -4.59 -2.85 -2.39
CA ASP A 130 -3.31 -2.98 -3.12
C ASP A 130 -2.57 -1.63 -3.16
N ALA A 131 -3.27 -0.52 -3.40
CA ALA A 131 -2.69 0.82 -3.40
C ALA A 131 -2.19 1.20 -1.99
N ILE A 132 -3.00 0.93 -0.95
CA ILE A 132 -2.64 1.15 0.45
C ILE A 132 -1.40 0.32 0.83
N SER A 133 -1.36 -0.96 0.42
CA SER A 133 -0.22 -1.83 0.68
C SER A 133 1.06 -1.34 0.01
N ARG A 134 0.99 -0.80 -1.21
CA ARG A 134 2.15 -0.24 -1.92
C ARG A 134 2.69 1.00 -1.23
N ILE A 135 1.83 1.91 -0.77
CA ILE A 135 2.22 3.17 -0.11
C ILE A 135 2.75 2.93 1.31
N ASN A 136 2.21 1.96 2.04
CA ASN A 136 2.60 1.69 3.42
C ASN A 136 3.57 0.51 3.53
N THR A 137 3.11 -0.70 3.27
CA THR A 137 3.87 -1.94 3.55
C THR A 137 5.10 -2.07 2.66
N ASP A 138 4.97 -1.83 1.33
CA ASP A 138 6.10 -1.95 0.42
C ASP A 138 7.15 -0.86 0.65
N VAL A 139 6.73 0.36 0.98
CA VAL A 139 7.65 1.45 1.32
C VAL A 139 8.36 1.17 2.65
N GLU A 140 7.68 0.58 3.63
CA GLU A 140 8.28 0.19 4.90
C GLU A 140 9.30 -0.95 4.74
N GLN A 141 8.96 -2.00 4.00
CA GLN A 141 9.88 -3.09 3.67
C GLN A 141 11.11 -2.60 2.87
N PHE A 142 10.92 -1.62 1.98
CA PHE A 142 12.02 -0.96 1.30
C PHE A 142 12.92 -0.19 2.28
N SER A 143 12.33 0.51 3.27
CA SER A 143 13.06 1.20 4.34
C SER A 143 13.98 0.27 5.11
N ASP A 144 13.45 -0.88 5.55
CA ASP A 144 14.19 -1.86 6.34
C ASP A 144 15.38 -2.43 5.58
N GLY A 145 15.16 -2.81 4.32
CA GLY A 145 16.22 -3.33 3.48
C GLY A 145 17.28 -2.28 3.12
N LEU A 146 16.89 -1.01 2.96
CA LEU A 146 17.84 0.08 2.73
C LEU A 146 18.72 0.30 3.97
N LEU A 147 18.11 0.34 5.16
CA LEU A 147 18.81 0.50 6.43
C LEU A 147 19.78 -0.65 6.69
N MET A 148 19.35 -1.89 6.48
CA MET A 148 20.24 -3.06 6.60
C MET A 148 21.36 -3.04 5.57
N GLY A 149 21.07 -2.67 4.32
CA GLY A 149 22.06 -2.54 3.26
C GLY A 149 23.15 -1.56 3.60
N PHE A 150 22.81 -0.37 4.08
CA PHE A 150 23.80 0.64 4.48
C PHE A 150 24.60 0.21 5.70
N THR A 151 23.96 -0.34 6.73
CA THR A 151 24.62 -0.61 8.01
C THR A 151 25.43 -1.90 7.98
N GLN A 152 24.90 -2.99 7.41
CA GLN A 152 25.52 -4.32 7.51
C GLN A 152 26.38 -4.68 6.29
N LEU A 153 25.97 -4.30 5.08
CA LEU A 153 26.73 -4.65 3.88
C LEU A 153 28.09 -3.93 3.84
N PHE A 154 28.10 -2.61 4.06
CA PHE A 154 29.34 -1.83 4.02
C PHE A 154 30.27 -2.20 5.15
N THR A 155 29.79 -2.27 6.38
CA THR A 155 30.62 -2.66 7.53
C THR A 155 31.11 -4.10 7.40
N GLY A 156 30.26 -5.01 6.90
CA GLY A 156 30.62 -6.41 6.68
C GLY A 156 31.76 -6.57 5.67
N ILE A 157 31.66 -5.92 4.50
CA ILE A 157 32.72 -5.95 3.48
C ILE A 157 34.02 -5.35 4.02
N LEU A 158 33.95 -4.18 4.65
CA LEU A 158 35.13 -3.53 5.26
C LEU A 158 35.74 -4.39 6.35
N THR A 159 34.93 -5.07 7.17
CA THR A 159 35.42 -6.00 8.21
C THR A 159 36.15 -7.17 7.59
N ILE A 160 35.63 -7.80 6.54
CA ILE A 160 36.30 -8.91 5.85
C ILE A 160 37.66 -8.46 5.32
N VAL A 161 37.69 -7.37 4.55
CA VAL A 161 38.93 -6.86 3.94
C VAL A 161 39.92 -6.41 5.00
N GLY A 162 39.44 -5.66 6.01
CA GLY A 162 40.28 -5.17 7.11
C GLY A 162 40.85 -6.31 7.94
N THR A 163 40.03 -7.30 8.32
CA THR A 163 40.49 -8.48 9.08
C THR A 163 41.58 -9.25 8.34
N LEU A 164 41.40 -9.48 7.02
CA LEU A 164 42.42 -10.12 6.20
C LEU A 164 43.73 -9.30 6.19
N GLY A 165 43.66 -7.99 6.02
CA GLY A 165 44.82 -7.12 6.04
C GLY A 165 45.59 -7.19 7.37
N PHE A 166 44.87 -7.15 8.50
CA PHE A 166 45.48 -7.26 9.82
C PHE A 166 46.06 -8.67 10.08
N MET A 167 45.35 -9.74 9.67
CA MET A 167 45.89 -11.12 9.80
C MET A 167 47.16 -11.32 9.00
N LEU A 168 47.17 -10.85 7.74
CA LEU A 168 48.36 -10.94 6.86
C LEU A 168 49.57 -10.17 7.46
N SER A 169 49.35 -9.10 8.21
CA SER A 169 50.43 -8.36 8.86
C SER A 169 51.07 -9.09 10.04
N ILE A 170 50.37 -10.10 10.61
CA ILE A 170 50.87 -10.93 11.71
C ILE A 170 51.54 -12.20 11.17
N ASP A 171 50.76 -13.06 10.50
CA ASP A 171 51.29 -14.28 9.87
C ASP A 171 50.46 -14.71 8.66
N TRP A 172 51.10 -14.82 7.51
CA TRP A 172 50.45 -15.18 6.25
C TRP A 172 50.01 -16.65 6.21
N ARG A 173 50.70 -17.57 6.91
CA ARG A 173 50.44 -19.02 6.91
C ARG A 173 49.10 -19.28 7.63
N ILE A 174 48.88 -18.67 8.76
CA ILE A 174 47.66 -18.80 9.55
C ILE A 174 46.50 -18.14 8.79
N THR A 175 46.76 -16.97 8.18
CA THR A 175 45.77 -16.32 7.32
C THR A 175 45.30 -17.20 6.18
N LEU A 176 46.21 -17.91 5.52
CA LEU A 176 45.86 -18.84 4.43
C LEU A 176 44.93 -19.96 4.90
N ILE A 177 45.14 -20.50 6.11
CA ILE A 177 44.26 -21.52 6.69
C ILE A 177 42.84 -20.99 6.84
N VAL A 178 42.68 -19.77 7.38
CA VAL A 178 41.37 -19.14 7.56
C VAL A 178 40.68 -18.92 6.22
N VAL A 179 41.41 -18.39 5.22
CA VAL A 179 40.87 -18.14 3.87
C VAL A 179 40.43 -19.41 3.18
N VAL A 180 41.17 -20.53 3.31
CA VAL A 180 40.85 -21.81 2.69
C VAL A 180 39.67 -22.52 3.37
N LEU A 181 39.59 -22.42 4.71
CA LEU A 181 38.53 -23.11 5.46
C LEU A 181 37.19 -22.33 5.52
N THR A 182 37.19 -21.01 5.43
CA THR A 182 35.96 -20.19 5.52
C THR A 182 34.93 -20.50 4.40
N PRO A 183 35.31 -20.77 3.13
CA PRO A 183 34.35 -21.16 2.11
C PRO A 183 33.50 -22.40 2.47
N LEU A 184 34.04 -23.29 3.32
CA LEU A 184 33.30 -24.45 3.81
C LEU A 184 32.05 -24.02 4.60
N SER A 185 32.17 -22.98 5.42
CA SER A 185 31.01 -22.40 6.17
C SER A 185 29.93 -21.88 5.21
N ILE A 186 30.35 -21.17 4.15
CA ILE A 186 29.42 -20.65 3.12
C ILE A 186 28.75 -21.81 2.37
N PHE A 187 29.51 -22.84 2.03
CA PHE A 187 28.97 -24.01 1.34
C PHE A 187 27.92 -24.74 2.19
N VAL A 188 28.21 -24.96 3.47
CA VAL A 188 27.29 -25.61 4.41
C VAL A 188 26.03 -24.75 4.58
N ALA A 189 26.18 -23.44 4.78
CA ALA A 189 25.04 -22.53 4.92
C ALA A 189 24.15 -22.52 3.64
N LYS A 190 24.77 -22.48 2.47
CA LYS A 190 24.06 -22.53 1.17
C LYS A 190 23.33 -23.85 0.98
N PHE A 191 23.97 -24.97 1.27
CA PHE A 191 23.37 -26.31 1.16
C PHE A 191 22.11 -26.43 2.03
N ILE A 192 22.19 -25.98 3.29
CA ILE A 192 21.04 -26.01 4.20
C ILE A 192 19.94 -25.05 3.71
N ALA A 193 20.29 -23.83 3.30
CA ALA A 193 19.33 -22.84 2.83
C ALA A 193 18.55 -23.31 1.59
N GLU A 194 19.21 -23.97 0.63
CA GLU A 194 18.57 -24.52 -0.56
C GLU A 194 17.56 -25.62 -0.21
N HIS A 195 17.89 -26.50 0.74
CA HIS A 195 16.97 -27.56 1.20
C HIS A 195 15.82 -27.03 2.06
N THR A 196 16.06 -25.98 2.81
CA THR A 196 15.06 -25.38 3.69
C THR A 196 14.05 -24.53 2.91
N TYR A 197 14.45 -23.96 1.77
CA TYR A 197 13.63 -23.07 0.97
C TYR A 197 12.28 -23.68 0.55
N ASP A 198 12.30 -24.93 0.04
CA ASP A 198 11.08 -25.61 -0.40
C ASP A 198 10.15 -25.90 0.77
N MET A 199 10.69 -26.18 1.96
CA MET A 199 9.91 -26.41 3.17
C MET A 199 9.21 -25.12 3.64
N PHE A 200 9.91 -24.00 3.65
CA PHE A 200 9.31 -22.69 3.97
C PHE A 200 8.27 -22.26 2.94
N ARG A 201 8.46 -22.60 1.67
CA ARG A 201 7.46 -22.33 0.65
C ARG A 201 6.15 -23.08 0.93
N VAL A 202 6.23 -24.38 1.20
CA VAL A 202 5.06 -25.20 1.55
C VAL A 202 4.38 -24.66 2.82
N GLN A 203 5.14 -24.34 3.87
CA GLN A 203 4.62 -23.74 5.09
C GLN A 203 3.89 -22.41 4.81
N SER A 204 4.45 -21.56 3.94
CA SER A 204 3.85 -20.28 3.58
C SER A 204 2.55 -20.46 2.79
N GLU A 205 2.51 -21.41 1.85
CA GLU A 205 1.30 -21.77 1.09
C GLU A 205 0.20 -22.29 2.01
N THR A 206 0.51 -23.23 2.92
CA THR A 206 -0.46 -23.78 3.90
C THR A 206 -0.93 -22.70 4.89
N ARG A 207 -0.04 -21.79 5.32
CA ARG A 207 -0.43 -20.66 6.18
C ARG A 207 -1.38 -19.71 5.46
N ALA A 208 -1.14 -19.43 4.17
CA ALA A 208 -2.04 -18.59 3.38
C ALA A 208 -3.42 -19.24 3.21
N GLU A 209 -3.49 -20.56 3.03
CA GLU A 209 -4.74 -21.31 2.98
C GLU A 209 -5.51 -21.22 4.31
N LEU A 210 -4.82 -21.42 5.45
CA LEU A 210 -5.42 -21.29 6.77
C LEU A 210 -5.94 -19.87 7.02
N THR A 211 -5.13 -18.84 6.69
CA THR A 211 -5.53 -17.44 6.85
C THR A 211 -6.76 -17.12 5.98
N GLY A 212 -6.80 -17.60 4.74
CA GLY A 212 -7.95 -17.42 3.85
C GLY A 212 -9.22 -18.08 4.40
N LEU A 213 -9.11 -19.28 4.98
CA LEU A 213 -10.23 -19.94 5.64
C LEU A 213 -10.74 -19.15 6.86
N VAL A 214 -9.82 -18.66 7.70
CA VAL A 214 -10.17 -17.86 8.89
C VAL A 214 -10.87 -16.57 8.49
N ASP A 215 -10.37 -15.89 7.48
CA ASP A 215 -10.95 -14.64 6.94
C ASP A 215 -12.37 -14.89 6.38
N GLU A 216 -12.56 -16.01 5.65
CA GLU A 216 -13.86 -16.44 5.13
C GLU A 216 -14.85 -16.72 6.26
N LEU A 217 -14.44 -17.47 7.29
CA LEU A 217 -15.31 -17.86 8.39
C LEU A 217 -15.66 -16.68 9.32
N ILE A 218 -14.68 -15.83 9.68
CA ILE A 218 -14.92 -14.66 10.53
C ILE A 218 -15.79 -13.64 9.79
N GLY A 219 -15.48 -13.37 8.51
CA GLY A 219 -16.28 -12.45 7.70
C GLY A 219 -17.74 -12.88 7.53
N ASN A 220 -18.02 -14.18 7.65
CA ASN A 220 -19.36 -14.76 7.51
C ASN A 220 -19.84 -15.47 8.78
N GLU A 221 -19.36 -15.11 9.96
CA GLU A 221 -19.67 -15.76 11.24
C GLU A 221 -21.17 -15.92 11.51
N HIS A 222 -21.96 -14.90 11.16
CA HIS A 222 -23.42 -14.97 11.30
C HIS A 222 -24.06 -16.03 10.38
N LEU A 223 -23.50 -16.30 9.20
CA LEU A 223 -23.96 -17.39 8.33
C LEU A 223 -23.53 -18.76 8.86
N VAL A 224 -22.28 -18.87 9.34
CA VAL A 224 -21.76 -20.08 9.97
C VAL A 224 -22.70 -20.53 11.11
N ARG A 225 -23.09 -19.59 11.98
CA ARG A 225 -24.02 -19.85 13.10
C ARG A 225 -25.45 -20.11 12.62
N ALA A 226 -25.95 -19.33 11.66
CA ALA A 226 -27.32 -19.48 11.16
C ALA A 226 -27.58 -20.86 10.54
N PHE A 227 -26.55 -21.48 9.96
CA PHE A 227 -26.63 -22.80 9.34
C PHE A 227 -26.06 -23.94 10.20
N GLY A 228 -25.62 -23.67 11.43
CA GLY A 228 -25.02 -24.68 12.33
C GLY A 228 -23.78 -25.34 11.70
N TYR A 229 -22.95 -24.56 11.00
CA TYR A 229 -21.80 -25.06 10.24
C TYR A 229 -20.51 -25.13 11.09
N GLU A 230 -20.57 -24.79 12.38
CA GLU A 230 -19.42 -24.64 13.28
C GLU A 230 -18.54 -25.90 13.30
N SER A 231 -19.14 -27.06 13.50
CA SER A 231 -18.38 -28.33 13.59
C SER A 231 -17.65 -28.69 12.30
N ARG A 232 -18.22 -28.34 11.12
CA ARG A 232 -17.56 -28.57 9.84
C ARG A 232 -16.47 -27.56 9.57
N ALA A 233 -16.67 -26.32 10.03
CA ALA A 233 -15.67 -25.26 9.96
C ALA A 233 -14.45 -25.64 10.80
N GLU A 234 -14.67 -26.13 12.02
CA GLU A 234 -13.64 -26.62 12.93
C GLU A 234 -12.87 -27.81 12.35
N GLU A 235 -13.56 -28.82 11.82
CA GLU A 235 -12.92 -29.97 11.17
C GLU A 235 -12.01 -29.53 9.98
N ARG A 236 -12.47 -28.59 9.15
CA ARG A 236 -11.67 -28.05 8.04
C ARG A 236 -10.48 -27.25 8.53
N PHE A 237 -10.66 -26.44 9.58
CA PHE A 237 -9.59 -25.70 10.23
C PHE A 237 -8.53 -26.63 10.81
N ASP A 238 -8.95 -27.63 11.59
CA ASP A 238 -8.06 -28.59 12.24
C ASP A 238 -7.21 -29.35 11.23
N LYS A 239 -7.79 -29.74 10.10
CA LYS A 239 -7.05 -30.44 9.03
C LYS A 239 -5.92 -29.56 8.48
N ILE A 240 -6.22 -28.32 8.10
CA ILE A 240 -5.21 -27.40 7.54
C ILE A 240 -4.19 -27.02 8.61
N ASN A 241 -4.63 -26.84 9.86
CA ASN A 241 -3.77 -26.52 10.99
C ASN A 241 -2.81 -27.67 11.34
N ALA A 242 -3.26 -28.93 11.25
CA ALA A 242 -2.40 -30.10 11.40
C ALA A 242 -1.34 -30.17 10.28
N ASP A 243 -1.72 -29.91 9.03
CA ASP A 243 -0.78 -29.84 7.91
C ASP A 243 0.23 -28.70 8.12
N LEU A 244 -0.22 -27.53 8.58
CA LEU A 244 0.63 -26.40 8.93
C LEU A 244 1.62 -26.75 10.05
N GLN A 245 1.17 -27.48 11.08
CA GLN A 245 2.03 -27.97 12.15
C GLN A 245 3.14 -28.87 11.60
N ILE A 246 2.80 -29.85 10.76
CA ILE A 246 3.77 -30.79 10.20
C ILE A 246 4.81 -30.08 9.34
N CYS A 247 4.39 -29.23 8.40
CA CYS A 247 5.31 -28.50 7.55
C CYS A 247 6.11 -27.44 8.34
N GLY A 248 5.48 -26.81 9.34
CA GLY A 248 6.10 -25.83 10.22
C GLY A 248 7.22 -26.44 11.07
N VAL A 249 6.97 -27.57 11.71
CA VAL A 249 8.00 -28.31 12.48
C VAL A 249 9.19 -28.69 11.59
N LYS A 250 8.93 -29.21 10.39
CA LYS A 250 9.99 -29.56 9.44
C LYS A 250 10.81 -28.34 9.04
N ALA A 251 10.15 -27.26 8.62
CA ALA A 251 10.82 -26.04 8.19
C ALA A 251 11.67 -25.43 9.33
N THR A 252 11.11 -25.36 10.54
CA THR A 252 11.80 -24.83 11.72
C THR A 252 12.99 -25.72 12.12
N PHE A 253 12.83 -27.05 12.10
CA PHE A 253 13.92 -27.98 12.41
C PHE A 253 15.11 -27.79 11.48
N PHE A 254 14.88 -27.85 10.16
CA PHE A 254 15.96 -27.68 9.18
C PHE A 254 16.59 -26.28 9.24
N SER A 255 15.78 -25.23 9.43
CA SER A 255 16.30 -23.88 9.64
C SER A 255 17.16 -23.75 10.88
N SER A 256 16.75 -24.42 11.98
CA SER A 256 17.48 -24.40 13.25
C SER A 256 18.85 -25.07 13.17
N ILE A 257 19.07 -25.99 12.23
CA ILE A 257 20.37 -26.66 12.03
C ILE A 257 21.39 -25.69 11.45
N THR A 258 20.98 -24.62 10.75
CA THR A 258 21.91 -23.68 10.09
C THR A 258 22.91 -23.06 11.06
N ASN A 259 22.43 -22.54 12.21
CA ASN A 259 23.29 -21.92 13.20
C ASN A 259 24.26 -22.90 13.90
N PRO A 260 23.84 -24.10 14.38
CA PRO A 260 24.78 -25.09 14.90
C PRO A 260 25.81 -25.56 13.88
N ALA A 261 25.37 -25.80 12.63
CA ALA A 261 26.26 -26.28 11.56
C ALA A 261 27.34 -25.24 11.20
N THR A 262 26.97 -23.96 11.05
CA THR A 262 27.91 -22.88 10.80
C THR A 262 28.85 -22.65 11.99
N ARG A 263 28.34 -22.72 13.23
CA ARG A 263 29.16 -22.66 14.44
C ARG A 263 30.15 -23.82 14.54
N PHE A 264 29.76 -25.01 14.13
CA PHE A 264 30.66 -26.16 14.11
C PHE A 264 31.82 -25.94 13.13
N VAL A 265 31.52 -25.48 11.91
CA VAL A 265 32.57 -25.12 10.93
C VAL A 265 33.48 -24.00 11.47
N ASN A 266 32.91 -22.98 12.06
CA ASN A 266 33.69 -21.89 12.67
C ASN A 266 34.59 -22.40 13.83
N ALA A 267 34.10 -23.35 14.63
CA ALA A 267 34.89 -24.00 15.68
C ALA A 267 36.05 -24.82 15.11
N LEU A 268 35.86 -25.50 13.94
CA LEU A 268 36.95 -26.18 13.22
C LEU A 268 38.01 -25.18 12.73
N VAL A 269 37.58 -24.04 12.15
CA VAL A 269 38.50 -22.98 11.72
C VAL A 269 39.28 -22.46 12.94
N TYR A 270 38.59 -22.17 14.04
CA TYR A 270 39.20 -21.72 15.27
C TYR A 270 40.21 -22.72 15.85
N ALA A 271 39.85 -24.01 15.88
CA ALA A 271 40.73 -25.07 16.34
C ALA A 271 41.98 -25.23 15.43
N ALA A 272 41.80 -25.16 14.10
CA ALA A 272 42.90 -25.20 13.15
C ALA A 272 43.87 -24.02 13.36
N VAL A 273 43.35 -22.81 13.52
CA VAL A 273 44.15 -21.62 13.84
C VAL A 273 44.85 -21.79 15.17
N GLY A 274 44.20 -22.35 16.19
CA GLY A 274 44.75 -22.60 17.51
C GLY A 274 45.92 -23.60 17.45
N VAL A 275 45.71 -24.74 16.79
CA VAL A 275 46.77 -25.77 16.69
C VAL A 275 47.99 -25.28 15.87
N VAL A 276 47.73 -24.78 14.64
CA VAL A 276 48.84 -24.29 13.81
C VAL A 276 49.51 -23.06 14.40
N GLY A 277 48.71 -22.12 14.96
CA GLY A 277 49.23 -20.94 15.60
C GLY A 277 50.06 -21.27 16.85
N ALA A 278 49.67 -22.29 17.64
CA ALA A 278 50.47 -22.77 18.77
C ALA A 278 51.80 -23.38 18.30
N LEU A 279 51.79 -24.18 17.22
CA LEU A 279 53.04 -24.73 16.66
C LEU A 279 53.96 -23.61 16.14
N VAL A 280 53.44 -22.59 15.49
CA VAL A 280 54.22 -21.41 15.05
C VAL A 280 54.74 -20.60 16.24
N ALA A 281 53.95 -20.45 17.30
CA ALA A 281 54.37 -19.77 18.52
C ALA A 281 55.48 -20.52 19.27
N ILE A 282 55.38 -21.86 19.38
CA ILE A 282 56.43 -22.69 19.99
C ILE A 282 57.73 -22.57 19.18
N GLY A 283 57.63 -22.45 17.83
CA GLY A 283 58.77 -22.20 16.94
C GLY A 283 59.34 -20.76 17.01
N GLY A 284 58.78 -19.89 17.83
CA GLY A 284 59.19 -18.48 17.99
C GLY A 284 58.75 -17.56 16.84
N GLY A 285 57.82 -18.01 15.97
CA GLY A 285 57.35 -17.22 14.82
C GLY A 285 56.33 -16.15 15.16
N ILE A 286 55.54 -16.33 16.24
CA ILE A 286 54.58 -15.38 16.77
C ILE A 286 54.56 -15.42 18.31
N THR A 287 54.07 -14.37 18.96
CA THR A 287 53.86 -14.33 20.42
C THR A 287 52.56 -15.01 20.83
N VAL A 288 52.40 -15.27 22.14
CA VAL A 288 51.11 -15.78 22.69
C VAL A 288 50.00 -14.75 22.53
N GLY A 289 50.33 -13.46 22.69
CA GLY A 289 49.41 -12.37 22.44
C GLY A 289 48.97 -12.29 20.98
N GLU A 290 49.90 -12.43 20.03
CA GLU A 290 49.59 -12.47 18.60
C GLU A 290 48.72 -13.68 18.21
N LEU A 291 48.95 -14.85 18.84
CA LEU A 291 48.07 -16.02 18.67
C LEU A 291 46.64 -15.69 19.15
N SER A 292 46.50 -15.03 20.31
CA SER A 292 45.20 -14.57 20.83
C SER A 292 44.51 -13.60 19.87
N VAL A 293 45.26 -12.69 19.24
CA VAL A 293 44.75 -11.77 18.21
C VAL A 293 44.24 -12.55 16.98
N LEU A 294 45.00 -13.50 16.46
CA LEU A 294 44.63 -14.31 15.29
C LEU A 294 43.37 -15.14 15.55
N LEU A 295 43.23 -15.69 16.74
CA LEU A 295 42.00 -16.41 17.15
C LEU A 295 40.76 -15.49 17.18
N ASN A 296 40.92 -14.25 17.68
CA ASN A 296 39.87 -13.26 17.63
C ASN A 296 39.51 -12.86 16.17
N TYR A 297 40.51 -12.65 15.33
CA TYR A 297 40.31 -12.32 13.93
C TYR A 297 39.65 -13.45 13.14
N ALA A 298 39.97 -14.71 13.41
CA ALA A 298 39.30 -15.86 12.79
C ALA A 298 37.78 -15.82 13.06
N ASN A 299 37.37 -15.47 14.29
CA ASN A 299 35.96 -15.28 14.62
C ASN A 299 35.35 -14.04 13.93
N GLN A 300 36.07 -12.92 13.92
CA GLN A 300 35.58 -11.68 13.30
C GLN A 300 35.49 -11.80 11.78
N TYR A 301 36.35 -12.57 11.14
CA TYR A 301 36.34 -12.82 9.70
C TYR A 301 35.13 -13.64 9.25
N THR A 302 34.72 -14.65 10.02
CA THR A 302 33.64 -15.56 9.65
C THR A 302 32.25 -14.97 9.89
N LYS A 303 32.08 -14.06 10.84
CA LYS A 303 30.79 -13.47 11.21
C LYS A 303 30.09 -12.72 10.04
N PRO A 304 30.75 -11.81 9.31
CA PRO A 304 30.09 -11.06 8.22
C PRO A 304 29.56 -11.93 7.08
N PHE A 305 30.14 -13.12 6.82
CA PHE A 305 29.66 -14.03 5.77
C PHE A 305 28.25 -14.56 6.09
N ASN A 306 27.96 -14.82 7.37
CA ASN A 306 26.61 -15.22 7.79
C ASN A 306 25.63 -14.05 7.71
N ASP A 307 26.05 -12.87 8.13
CA ASP A 307 25.23 -11.65 8.13
C ASP A 307 24.91 -11.19 6.70
N ILE A 308 25.87 -11.21 5.78
CA ILE A 308 25.70 -10.81 4.37
C ILE A 308 24.64 -11.67 3.67
N SER A 309 24.54 -12.97 3.98
CA SER A 309 23.52 -13.84 3.37
C SER A 309 22.10 -13.37 3.73
N GLY A 310 21.85 -12.99 4.98
CA GLY A 310 20.57 -12.42 5.43
C GLY A 310 20.30 -11.06 4.78
N VAL A 311 21.27 -10.18 4.81
CA VAL A 311 21.17 -8.83 4.20
C VAL A 311 20.88 -8.91 2.71
N MET A 312 21.48 -9.87 1.98
CA MET A 312 21.23 -10.04 0.56
C MET A 312 19.76 -10.42 0.26
N THR A 313 19.16 -11.25 1.12
CA THR A 313 17.73 -11.60 1.00
C THR A 313 16.85 -10.39 1.26
N GLU A 314 17.10 -9.65 2.34
CA GLU A 314 16.35 -8.45 2.67
C GLU A 314 16.50 -7.35 1.61
N LEU A 315 17.69 -7.18 1.05
CA LEU A 315 17.92 -6.24 -0.05
C LEU A 315 17.16 -6.64 -1.33
N GLN A 316 17.07 -7.93 -1.63
CA GLN A 316 16.26 -8.42 -2.76
C GLN A 316 14.77 -8.17 -2.53
N ASN A 317 14.27 -8.40 -1.31
CA ASN A 317 12.90 -8.09 -0.93
C ASN A 317 12.62 -6.59 -1.05
N ALA A 318 13.51 -5.76 -0.50
CA ALA A 318 13.41 -4.30 -0.57
C ALA A 318 13.40 -3.79 -2.02
N LEU A 319 14.25 -4.33 -2.89
CA LEU A 319 14.26 -3.96 -4.30
C LEU A 319 12.98 -4.40 -5.03
N ALA A 320 12.41 -5.55 -4.67
CA ALA A 320 11.13 -5.99 -5.22
C ALA A 320 9.98 -5.08 -4.76
N CYS A 321 9.97 -4.65 -3.49
CA CYS A 321 9.01 -3.68 -2.97
C CYS A 321 9.19 -2.32 -3.64
N ALA A 322 10.43 -1.82 -3.75
CA ALA A 322 10.73 -0.57 -4.47
C ALA A 322 10.23 -0.61 -5.93
N GLN A 323 10.41 -1.73 -6.63
CA GLN A 323 9.91 -1.89 -7.99
C GLN A 323 8.39 -1.74 -8.04
N ARG A 324 7.63 -2.40 -7.14
CA ARG A 324 6.16 -2.27 -7.11
C ARG A 324 5.70 -0.84 -6.82
N VAL A 325 6.42 -0.14 -5.93
CA VAL A 325 6.14 1.28 -5.64
C VAL A 325 6.44 2.15 -6.84
N PHE A 326 7.55 1.90 -7.56
CA PHE A 326 7.89 2.66 -8.76
C PHE A 326 6.94 2.35 -9.92
N ASP A 327 6.53 1.10 -10.10
CA ASP A 327 5.52 0.73 -11.09
C ASP A 327 4.21 1.48 -10.82
N PHE A 328 3.84 1.64 -9.55
CA PHE A 328 2.68 2.43 -9.15
C PHE A 328 2.84 3.93 -9.41
N ILE A 329 4.02 4.50 -9.18
CA ILE A 329 4.31 5.92 -9.46
C ILE A 329 4.41 6.19 -10.97
N ASP A 330 4.74 5.19 -11.77
CA ASP A 330 4.91 5.30 -13.22
C ASP A 330 3.62 4.97 -14.00
N GLU A 331 2.53 4.59 -13.32
CA GLU A 331 1.22 4.42 -13.97
C GLU A 331 0.79 5.73 -14.63
N ASP A 332 0.10 5.61 -15.76
CA ASP A 332 -0.34 6.79 -16.50
C ASP A 332 -1.35 7.60 -15.68
N PRO A 333 -1.09 8.87 -15.41
CA PRO A 333 -2.03 9.74 -14.72
C PRO A 333 -3.26 10.01 -15.58
N ILE A 334 -4.32 10.52 -14.96
CA ILE A 334 -5.47 11.03 -15.70
C ILE A 334 -4.98 12.04 -16.75
N LEU A 335 -5.52 11.92 -17.98
CA LEU A 335 -5.17 12.86 -19.05
C LEU A 335 -5.38 14.30 -18.55
N PRO A 336 -4.40 15.19 -18.67
CA PRO A 336 -4.58 16.58 -18.27
C PRO A 336 -5.71 17.22 -19.08
N ASP A 337 -6.33 18.25 -18.55
CA ASP A 337 -7.25 19.06 -19.33
C ASP A 337 -6.50 19.70 -20.52
N ALA A 338 -7.21 19.93 -21.63
CA ALA A 338 -6.61 20.54 -22.81
C ALA A 338 -5.95 21.90 -22.44
N PRO A 339 -4.80 22.27 -23.04
CA PRO A 339 -4.12 23.52 -22.70
C PRO A 339 -4.98 24.78 -22.93
N ASP A 340 -5.96 24.67 -23.81
CA ASP A 340 -6.95 25.69 -24.17
C ASP A 340 -8.33 25.44 -23.53
N ALA A 341 -8.40 24.53 -22.58
CA ALA A 341 -9.65 24.23 -21.88
C ALA A 341 -10.21 25.48 -21.18
N VAL A 342 -11.47 25.77 -21.47
CA VAL A 342 -12.17 26.90 -20.89
C VAL A 342 -12.90 26.53 -19.60
N THR A 343 -13.09 27.49 -18.72
CA THR A 343 -13.94 27.29 -17.54
C THR A 343 -15.40 27.29 -17.97
N LEU A 344 -16.12 26.19 -17.71
CA LEU A 344 -17.56 26.12 -17.95
C LEU A 344 -18.28 27.07 -16.97
N PRO A 345 -19.02 28.08 -17.47
CA PRO A 345 -19.79 28.95 -16.57
C PRO A 345 -20.90 28.17 -15.87
N HIS A 346 -21.44 28.73 -14.80
CA HIS A 346 -22.62 28.15 -14.15
C HIS A 346 -23.80 28.29 -15.11
N GLY A 347 -24.23 27.17 -15.69
CA GLY A 347 -25.17 27.16 -16.80
C GLY A 347 -26.59 26.77 -16.43
N ALA A 348 -27.43 26.54 -17.43
CA ALA A 348 -28.82 26.14 -17.27
C ALA A 348 -28.98 24.61 -17.06
N GLY A 349 -27.97 23.84 -17.43
CA GLY A 349 -27.94 22.39 -17.23
C GLY A 349 -28.48 21.59 -18.42
N SER A 350 -28.28 22.02 -19.66
CA SER A 350 -28.56 21.18 -20.82
C SER A 350 -27.48 20.11 -21.02
N VAL A 351 -27.85 18.92 -21.49
CA VAL A 351 -26.92 17.82 -21.75
C VAL A 351 -27.23 17.17 -23.09
N GLU A 352 -26.20 16.98 -23.93
CA GLU A 352 -26.36 16.37 -25.24
C GLU A 352 -25.29 15.27 -25.44
N PHE A 353 -25.74 14.08 -25.86
CA PHE A 353 -24.91 12.98 -26.34
C PHE A 353 -25.13 12.87 -27.86
N GLU A 354 -24.08 13.02 -28.63
CA GLU A 354 -24.07 12.95 -30.09
C GLU A 354 -23.16 11.81 -30.53
N HIS A 355 -23.73 10.72 -30.99
CA HIS A 355 -23.02 9.53 -31.48
C HIS A 355 -21.96 9.00 -30.51
N VAL A 356 -22.22 9.08 -29.19
CA VAL A 356 -21.26 8.69 -28.14
C VAL A 356 -21.03 7.19 -28.17
N LYS A 357 -19.73 6.82 -28.17
CA LYS A 357 -19.24 5.45 -28.10
C LYS A 357 -18.38 5.27 -26.87
N PHE A 358 -18.56 4.15 -26.18
CA PHE A 358 -17.77 3.85 -25.01
C PHE A 358 -17.60 2.35 -24.74
N ARG A 359 -16.43 1.99 -24.22
CA ARG A 359 -16.08 0.65 -23.75
C ARG A 359 -15.06 0.74 -22.63
N TYR A 360 -15.21 -0.10 -21.60
CA TYR A 360 -14.21 -0.23 -20.53
C TYR A 360 -12.99 -1.05 -20.97
N VAL A 361 -13.23 -2.07 -21.79
CA VAL A 361 -12.20 -2.98 -22.32
C VAL A 361 -12.22 -2.88 -23.85
N PRO A 362 -11.05 -2.78 -24.50
CA PRO A 362 -10.96 -2.54 -25.95
C PRO A 362 -11.79 -3.47 -26.83
N ASP A 363 -11.94 -4.75 -26.45
CA ASP A 363 -12.60 -5.78 -27.26
C ASP A 363 -14.07 -6.01 -26.90
N VAL A 364 -14.60 -5.30 -25.88
CA VAL A 364 -15.99 -5.46 -25.41
C VAL A 364 -16.75 -4.13 -25.55
N PRO A 365 -17.46 -3.90 -26.66
CA PRO A 365 -18.28 -2.71 -26.83
C PRO A 365 -19.41 -2.70 -25.80
N LEU A 366 -19.67 -1.52 -25.22
CA LEU A 366 -20.78 -1.32 -24.29
C LEU A 366 -21.79 -0.30 -24.84
N ILE A 367 -21.32 0.89 -25.20
CA ILE A 367 -22.13 1.92 -25.85
C ILE A 367 -21.62 2.07 -27.28
N GLU A 368 -22.46 1.78 -28.26
CA GLU A 368 -22.05 1.79 -29.67
C GLU A 368 -22.43 3.09 -30.40
N ASP A 369 -23.62 3.64 -30.09
CA ASP A 369 -24.12 4.87 -30.71
C ASP A 369 -25.22 5.50 -29.83
N MET A 370 -24.81 6.21 -28.78
CA MET A 370 -25.76 6.88 -27.87
C MET A 370 -26.07 8.28 -28.35
N ASN A 371 -27.35 8.55 -28.57
CA ASN A 371 -27.89 9.85 -28.94
C ASN A 371 -28.99 10.25 -27.95
N LEU A 372 -28.75 11.35 -27.21
CA LEU A 372 -29.65 11.85 -26.18
C LEU A 372 -29.56 13.37 -26.08
N ARG A 373 -30.70 14.04 -25.98
CA ARG A 373 -30.80 15.46 -25.73
C ARG A 373 -31.69 15.72 -24.52
N VAL A 374 -31.17 16.41 -23.53
CA VAL A 374 -31.85 16.75 -22.28
C VAL A 374 -31.91 18.27 -22.14
N GLN A 375 -33.12 18.79 -21.97
CA GLN A 375 -33.36 20.20 -21.78
C GLN A 375 -33.10 20.63 -20.31
N PRO A 376 -32.77 21.90 -20.08
CA PRO A 376 -32.65 22.42 -18.72
C PRO A 376 -33.89 22.15 -17.87
N GLY A 377 -33.69 21.70 -16.64
CA GLY A 377 -34.76 21.44 -15.68
C GLY A 377 -35.51 20.12 -15.86
N GLN A 378 -35.19 19.30 -16.89
CA GLN A 378 -35.85 18.02 -17.11
C GLN A 378 -35.40 16.97 -16.09
N ARG A 379 -36.36 16.12 -15.69
CA ARG A 379 -36.14 14.94 -14.85
C ARG A 379 -36.08 13.70 -15.73
N ILE A 380 -34.92 13.06 -15.79
CA ILE A 380 -34.65 11.88 -16.61
C ILE A 380 -34.53 10.66 -15.71
N ALA A 381 -35.43 9.70 -15.85
CA ALA A 381 -35.32 8.41 -15.15
C ALA A 381 -34.57 7.40 -16.00
N LEU A 382 -33.49 6.82 -15.46
CA LEU A 382 -32.72 5.75 -16.06
C LEU A 382 -33.23 4.40 -15.55
N VAL A 383 -33.81 3.59 -16.43
CA VAL A 383 -34.44 2.32 -16.09
C VAL A 383 -33.84 1.19 -16.92
N GLY A 384 -33.64 0.04 -16.31
CA GLY A 384 -33.11 -1.14 -17.00
C GLY A 384 -32.50 -2.16 -16.02
N PRO A 385 -32.22 -3.39 -16.46
CA PRO A 385 -31.66 -4.43 -15.62
C PRO A 385 -30.27 -4.05 -15.09
N THR A 386 -29.80 -4.75 -14.07
CA THR A 386 -28.44 -4.57 -13.56
C THR A 386 -27.43 -4.82 -14.67
N GLY A 387 -26.39 -4.00 -14.76
CA GLY A 387 -25.36 -4.10 -15.79
C GLY A 387 -25.73 -3.53 -17.17
N CYS A 388 -26.90 -2.88 -17.33
CA CYS A 388 -27.31 -2.32 -18.64
C CYS A 388 -26.60 -1.01 -19.02
N GLY A 389 -25.72 -0.44 -18.15
CA GLY A 389 -24.94 0.77 -18.46
C GLY A 389 -25.41 2.06 -17.79
N LYS A 390 -26.36 2.05 -16.83
CA LYS A 390 -26.82 3.26 -16.10
C LYS A 390 -25.67 4.00 -15.42
N THR A 391 -24.89 3.28 -14.62
CA THR A 391 -23.70 3.84 -13.95
C THR A 391 -22.63 4.31 -14.95
N THR A 392 -22.52 3.65 -16.10
CA THR A 392 -21.60 4.07 -17.17
C THR A 392 -21.99 5.44 -17.72
N LEU A 393 -23.28 5.69 -17.98
CA LEU A 393 -23.75 7.00 -18.42
C LEU A 393 -23.41 8.09 -17.39
N VAL A 394 -23.59 7.81 -16.11
CA VAL A 394 -23.22 8.70 -15.00
C VAL A 394 -21.72 8.97 -15.00
N ASN A 395 -20.90 7.93 -15.12
CA ASN A 395 -19.43 8.05 -15.13
C ASN A 395 -18.93 8.89 -16.32
N LEU A 396 -19.54 8.77 -17.47
CA LEU A 396 -19.22 9.60 -18.65
C LEU A 396 -19.61 11.05 -18.44
N LEU A 397 -20.80 11.32 -17.88
CA LEU A 397 -21.23 12.68 -17.59
C LEU A 397 -20.33 13.39 -16.57
N MET A 398 -19.85 12.66 -15.55
CA MET A 398 -18.87 13.16 -14.56
C MET A 398 -17.43 13.26 -15.12
N ARG A 399 -17.23 12.80 -16.37
CA ARG A 399 -15.90 12.67 -16.98
C ARG A 399 -14.91 11.92 -16.07
N PHE A 400 -15.39 10.81 -15.47
CA PHE A 400 -14.52 9.85 -14.78
C PHE A 400 -13.81 8.93 -15.77
N TYR A 401 -14.41 8.78 -16.96
CA TYR A 401 -13.89 8.07 -18.12
C TYR A 401 -14.01 8.95 -19.34
N GLU A 402 -13.03 8.87 -20.24
CA GLU A 402 -13.11 9.55 -21.54
C GLU A 402 -13.91 8.71 -22.53
N ILE A 403 -14.69 9.38 -23.40
CA ILE A 403 -15.44 8.70 -24.46
C ILE A 403 -14.51 8.18 -25.56
N ASN A 404 -14.87 7.07 -26.23
CA ASN A 404 -14.07 6.52 -27.32
C ASN A 404 -14.46 7.09 -28.69
N GLY A 405 -15.54 7.85 -28.77
CA GLY A 405 -16.01 8.50 -29.99
C GLY A 405 -17.32 9.25 -29.78
N GLY A 406 -17.68 10.09 -30.74
CA GLY A 406 -18.81 11.00 -30.61
C GLY A 406 -18.47 12.25 -29.80
N THR A 407 -19.50 12.95 -29.32
CA THR A 407 -19.35 14.17 -28.50
C THR A 407 -20.38 14.19 -27.38
N LEU A 408 -19.94 14.51 -26.17
CA LEU A 408 -20.79 14.79 -25.02
C LEU A 408 -20.67 16.28 -24.68
N LYS A 409 -21.82 16.98 -24.65
CA LYS A 409 -21.87 18.42 -24.38
C LYS A 409 -22.65 18.72 -23.12
N VAL A 410 -22.21 19.72 -22.37
CA VAL A 410 -22.92 20.33 -21.25
C VAL A 410 -23.04 21.81 -21.53
N ASP A 411 -24.27 22.33 -21.51
CA ASP A 411 -24.59 23.70 -21.88
C ASP A 411 -23.95 24.15 -23.21
N GLY A 412 -23.99 23.26 -24.21
CA GLY A 412 -23.46 23.47 -25.56
C GLY A 412 -21.94 23.33 -25.68
N HIS A 413 -21.20 23.11 -24.61
CA HIS A 413 -19.74 22.95 -24.61
C HIS A 413 -19.38 21.47 -24.57
N PRO A 414 -18.53 20.95 -25.48
CA PRO A 414 -17.98 19.61 -25.38
C PRO A 414 -17.19 19.43 -24.07
N ILE A 415 -17.39 18.33 -23.36
CA ILE A 415 -16.80 18.12 -22.03
C ILE A 415 -15.27 17.97 -22.06
N ASP A 416 -14.68 17.62 -23.20
CA ASP A 416 -13.24 17.52 -23.42
C ASP A 416 -12.57 18.88 -23.63
N THR A 417 -13.34 19.93 -23.98
CA THR A 417 -12.86 21.31 -24.16
C THR A 417 -12.97 22.20 -22.92
N VAL A 418 -13.55 21.69 -21.85
CA VAL A 418 -13.70 22.41 -20.57
C VAL A 418 -12.87 21.77 -19.48
N THR A 419 -12.50 22.57 -18.46
CA THR A 419 -11.78 22.04 -17.30
C THR A 419 -12.69 21.11 -16.47
N ARG A 420 -12.13 19.97 -15.99
CA ARG A 420 -12.87 19.02 -15.16
C ARG A 420 -13.46 19.65 -13.90
N ASP A 421 -12.74 20.57 -13.29
CA ASP A 421 -13.19 21.25 -12.08
C ASP A 421 -14.45 22.08 -12.35
N SER A 422 -14.49 22.83 -13.45
CA SER A 422 -15.66 23.62 -13.81
C SER A 422 -16.82 22.75 -14.26
N LEU A 423 -16.58 21.66 -14.98
CA LEU A 423 -17.60 20.69 -15.35
C LEU A 423 -18.22 20.07 -14.09
N ARG A 424 -17.39 19.50 -13.21
CA ARG A 424 -17.85 18.90 -11.94
C ARG A 424 -18.42 19.92 -10.98
N GLY A 425 -18.04 21.22 -11.14
CA GLY A 425 -18.68 22.36 -10.45
C GLY A 425 -20.16 22.52 -10.77
N ASN A 426 -20.54 22.18 -12.00
CA ASN A 426 -21.92 22.22 -12.50
C ASN A 426 -22.70 20.91 -12.25
N LEU A 427 -22.06 19.88 -11.70
CA LEU A 427 -22.66 18.57 -11.42
C LEU A 427 -22.73 18.31 -9.92
N GLY A 428 -23.86 17.82 -9.43
CA GLY A 428 -24.04 17.34 -8.07
C GLY A 428 -24.45 15.87 -8.07
N MET A 429 -23.81 15.07 -7.24
CA MET A 429 -24.04 13.64 -7.20
C MET A 429 -24.42 13.18 -5.80
N VAL A 430 -25.50 12.40 -5.69
CA VAL A 430 -25.88 11.66 -4.50
C VAL A 430 -25.85 10.18 -4.85
N LEU A 431 -24.89 9.45 -4.29
CA LEU A 431 -24.69 8.02 -4.52
C LEU A 431 -25.56 7.17 -3.60
N GLN A 432 -25.74 5.90 -4.00
CA GLN A 432 -26.35 4.87 -3.18
C GLN A 432 -25.53 4.64 -1.89
N GLU A 433 -24.23 4.52 -2.03
CA GLU A 433 -23.30 4.42 -0.90
C GLU A 433 -23.02 5.81 -0.34
N THR A 434 -23.50 6.05 0.88
CA THR A 434 -23.35 7.34 1.56
C THR A 434 -22.02 7.37 2.31
N TRP A 435 -21.05 8.10 1.77
CA TRP A 435 -19.77 8.31 2.45
C TRP A 435 -19.76 9.59 3.28
N LEU A 436 -19.34 9.48 4.53
CA LEU A 436 -19.13 10.59 5.46
C LEU A 436 -17.70 10.58 5.98
N LYS A 437 -17.08 11.74 6.00
CA LYS A 437 -15.76 11.96 6.58
C LYS A 437 -15.84 11.94 8.11
N ALA A 438 -14.83 11.36 8.76
CA ALA A 438 -14.64 11.57 10.20
C ALA A 438 -14.48 13.08 10.50
N GLY A 439 -15.32 13.63 11.37
CA GLY A 439 -15.39 15.06 11.66
C GLY A 439 -16.78 15.48 12.12
N THR A 440 -17.05 16.78 12.22
CA THR A 440 -18.35 17.26 12.66
C THR A 440 -19.44 17.10 11.59
N VAL A 441 -20.70 17.14 12.00
CA VAL A 441 -21.84 17.21 11.07
C VAL A 441 -21.70 18.43 10.14
N ALA A 442 -21.29 19.57 10.69
CA ALA A 442 -21.06 20.79 9.92
C ALA A 442 -19.98 20.60 8.86
N ASP A 443 -18.83 19.99 9.19
CA ASP A 443 -17.74 19.71 8.25
C ASP A 443 -18.19 18.79 7.11
N ASN A 444 -19.06 17.83 7.42
CA ASN A 444 -19.61 16.92 6.43
C ASN A 444 -20.56 17.61 5.45
N ILE A 445 -21.37 18.55 5.90
CA ILE A 445 -22.22 19.35 5.00
C ILE A 445 -21.36 20.34 4.21
N ALA A 446 -20.41 21.02 4.88
CA ALA A 446 -19.48 21.97 4.25
C ALA A 446 -18.52 21.33 3.24
N TYR A 447 -18.42 19.99 3.19
CA TYR A 447 -17.57 19.30 2.20
C TYR A 447 -17.90 19.69 0.75
N GLY A 448 -19.18 20.04 0.46
CA GLY A 448 -19.60 20.55 -0.85
C GLY A 448 -19.15 22.00 -1.16
N LYS A 449 -18.89 22.81 -0.11
CA LYS A 449 -18.46 24.21 -0.17
C LYS A 449 -17.68 24.52 1.12
N PRO A 450 -16.34 24.35 1.13
CA PRO A 450 -15.52 24.47 2.35
C PRO A 450 -15.57 25.84 3.05
N ASP A 451 -15.83 26.90 2.31
CA ASP A 451 -15.94 28.30 2.76
C ASP A 451 -17.37 28.72 3.12
N ALA A 452 -18.29 27.74 3.26
CA ALA A 452 -19.68 28.01 3.64
C ALA A 452 -19.80 28.55 5.06
N THR A 453 -20.66 29.57 5.23
CA THR A 453 -21.00 30.09 6.55
C THR A 453 -21.86 29.11 7.34
N ARG A 454 -21.89 29.26 8.67
CA ARG A 454 -22.75 28.43 9.53
C ARG A 454 -24.22 28.53 9.15
N GLU A 455 -24.65 29.72 8.73
CA GLU A 455 -26.03 30.00 8.32
C GLU A 455 -26.38 29.27 7.03
N GLU A 456 -25.47 29.26 6.02
CA GLU A 456 -25.63 28.50 4.78
C GLU A 456 -25.72 26.99 5.04
N ILE A 457 -24.91 26.46 5.95
CA ILE A 457 -24.94 25.05 6.37
C ILE A 457 -26.31 24.71 7.01
N ILE A 458 -26.81 25.56 7.90
CA ILE A 458 -28.11 25.38 8.57
C ILE A 458 -29.24 25.43 7.54
N ASP A 459 -29.21 26.38 6.59
CA ASP A 459 -30.23 26.49 5.54
C ASP A 459 -30.24 25.24 4.66
N ALA A 460 -29.09 24.80 4.20
CA ALA A 460 -28.95 23.55 3.42
C ALA A 460 -29.50 22.33 4.19
N ALA A 461 -29.21 22.21 5.47
CA ALA A 461 -29.71 21.14 6.32
C ALA A 461 -31.24 21.21 6.53
N LYS A 462 -31.82 22.40 6.65
CA LYS A 462 -33.28 22.58 6.74
C LYS A 462 -33.97 22.13 5.46
N ARG A 463 -33.47 22.55 4.31
CA ARG A 463 -33.99 22.17 3.00
C ARG A 463 -33.85 20.66 2.74
N ALA A 464 -32.76 20.06 3.18
CA ALA A 464 -32.53 18.63 3.13
C ALA A 464 -33.30 17.83 4.19
N ARG A 465 -34.18 18.44 4.98
CA ARG A 465 -34.90 17.79 6.11
C ARG A 465 -33.97 17.19 7.18
N ALA A 466 -32.71 17.57 7.20
CA ALA A 466 -31.71 17.06 8.14
C ALA A 466 -31.70 17.84 9.48
N HIS A 467 -32.07 19.11 9.49
CA HIS A 467 -31.96 20.00 10.65
C HIS A 467 -32.57 19.42 11.94
N ASN A 468 -33.76 18.82 11.85
CA ASN A 468 -34.49 18.34 13.02
C ASN A 468 -33.78 17.18 13.74
N PHE A 469 -33.16 16.26 13.01
CA PHE A 469 -32.40 15.20 13.65
C PHE A 469 -31.03 15.69 14.14
N ILE A 470 -30.38 16.62 13.41
CA ILE A 470 -29.11 17.22 13.82
C ILE A 470 -29.28 17.93 15.18
N CYS A 471 -30.34 18.71 15.38
CA CYS A 471 -30.60 19.38 16.66
C CYS A 471 -30.85 18.42 17.83
N ARG A 472 -31.15 17.14 17.57
CA ARG A 472 -31.34 16.12 18.61
C ARG A 472 -30.04 15.40 18.97
N LEU A 473 -28.97 15.58 18.19
CA LEU A 473 -27.65 15.04 18.51
C LEU A 473 -27.07 15.81 19.73
N PRO A 474 -26.20 15.16 20.52
CA PRO A 474 -25.71 15.75 21.78
C PRO A 474 -25.07 17.13 21.64
N GLN A 475 -24.39 17.40 20.51
CA GLN A 475 -23.72 18.67 20.21
C GLN A 475 -24.29 19.33 18.93
N GLY A 476 -25.44 18.87 18.43
CA GLY A 476 -26.05 19.40 17.22
C GLY A 476 -25.12 19.29 16.01
N TYR A 477 -24.90 20.41 15.34
CA TYR A 477 -24.01 20.48 14.15
C TYR A 477 -22.53 20.22 14.47
N ASP A 478 -22.11 20.36 15.72
CA ASP A 478 -20.72 20.13 16.15
C ASP A 478 -20.52 18.70 16.67
N THR A 479 -21.56 17.86 16.60
CA THR A 479 -21.44 16.43 16.90
C THR A 479 -20.46 15.77 15.95
N VAL A 480 -19.46 15.06 16.51
CA VAL A 480 -18.47 14.32 15.75
C VAL A 480 -19.09 13.04 15.22
N ILE A 481 -19.01 12.85 13.92
CA ILE A 481 -19.37 11.63 13.22
C ILE A 481 -18.14 10.73 13.19
N ALA A 482 -18.27 9.48 13.65
CA ALA A 482 -17.23 8.47 13.53
C ALA A 482 -17.00 8.10 12.05
N GLU A 483 -15.88 7.48 11.78
CA GLU A 483 -15.59 6.94 10.45
C GLU A 483 -16.75 6.07 9.96
N ASP A 484 -17.15 6.22 8.72
CA ASP A 484 -18.34 5.60 8.11
C ASP A 484 -19.68 5.91 8.78
N GLY A 485 -19.73 6.88 9.70
CA GLY A 485 -20.96 7.31 10.34
C GLY A 485 -21.63 6.26 11.21
N GLY A 486 -20.85 5.46 11.95
CA GLY A 486 -21.35 4.36 12.78
C GLY A 486 -22.34 4.78 13.90
N ASN A 487 -22.44 6.07 14.19
CA ASN A 487 -23.33 6.65 15.21
C ASN A 487 -24.63 7.28 14.67
N ILE A 488 -24.89 7.18 13.35
CA ILE A 488 -26.11 7.69 12.70
C ILE A 488 -26.69 6.66 11.73
N SER A 489 -28.02 6.70 11.53
CA SER A 489 -28.72 5.77 10.64
C SER A 489 -28.41 6.01 9.16
N GLN A 490 -28.60 5.00 8.31
CA GLN A 490 -28.37 5.10 6.86
C GLN A 490 -29.18 6.23 6.22
N GLY A 491 -30.45 6.41 6.61
CA GLY A 491 -31.27 7.51 6.12
C GLY A 491 -30.77 8.89 6.57
N GLN A 492 -30.24 8.99 7.81
CA GLN A 492 -29.62 10.23 8.28
C GLN A 492 -28.35 10.56 7.51
N LYS A 493 -27.52 9.56 7.20
CA LYS A 493 -26.35 9.73 6.32
C LYS A 493 -26.77 10.28 4.97
N GLN A 494 -27.82 9.73 4.37
CA GLN A 494 -28.32 10.16 3.07
C GLN A 494 -28.82 11.61 3.10
N LEU A 495 -29.55 12.03 4.16
CA LEU A 495 -29.96 13.42 4.33
C LEU A 495 -28.76 14.39 4.44
N LEU A 496 -27.66 13.99 5.07
CA LEU A 496 -26.43 14.81 5.12
C LEU A 496 -25.77 14.90 3.72
N CYS A 497 -25.74 13.81 2.97
CA CYS A 497 -25.24 13.82 1.58
C CYS A 497 -26.09 14.71 0.68
N ILE A 498 -27.43 14.71 0.85
CA ILE A 498 -28.33 15.63 0.14
C ILE A 498 -28.05 17.07 0.55
N ALA A 499 -27.87 17.36 1.84
CA ALA A 499 -27.54 18.71 2.34
C ALA A 499 -26.22 19.24 1.74
N ARG A 500 -25.22 18.37 1.59
CA ARG A 500 -23.95 18.69 0.93
C ARG A 500 -24.14 19.18 -0.50
N VAL A 501 -25.00 18.52 -1.28
CA VAL A 501 -25.30 18.91 -2.66
C VAL A 501 -26.20 20.14 -2.71
N MET A 502 -27.16 20.29 -1.77
CA MET A 502 -28.00 21.49 -1.66
C MET A 502 -27.18 22.76 -1.39
N LEU A 503 -26.12 22.64 -0.58
CA LEU A 503 -25.20 23.73 -0.29
C LEU A 503 -24.46 24.23 -1.54
N ARG A 504 -24.06 23.32 -2.41
CA ARG A 504 -23.32 23.61 -3.65
C ARG A 504 -24.17 24.21 -4.76
N LYS A 505 -25.48 23.89 -4.81
CA LYS A 505 -26.48 24.36 -5.77
C LYS A 505 -26.13 24.10 -7.25
N PRO A 506 -25.71 22.89 -7.64
CA PRO A 506 -25.38 22.60 -9.04
C PRO A 506 -26.64 22.62 -9.93
N PRO A 507 -26.53 23.03 -11.24
CA PRO A 507 -27.65 22.99 -12.19
C PRO A 507 -28.03 21.58 -12.66
N ILE A 508 -27.09 20.63 -12.62
CA ILE A 508 -27.30 19.25 -13.02
C ILE A 508 -27.13 18.32 -11.82
N LEU A 509 -28.05 17.40 -11.64
CA LEU A 509 -28.06 16.41 -10.56
C LEU A 509 -27.97 15.00 -11.10
N ILE A 510 -27.21 14.17 -10.40
CA ILE A 510 -27.13 12.73 -10.60
C ILE A 510 -27.52 12.07 -9.28
N LEU A 511 -28.62 11.33 -9.30
CA LEU A 511 -29.23 10.75 -8.10
C LEU A 511 -29.32 9.24 -8.26
N ASP A 512 -28.73 8.49 -7.33
CA ASP A 512 -28.87 7.02 -7.26
C ASP A 512 -29.78 6.66 -6.06
N GLU A 513 -30.97 6.15 -6.39
CA GLU A 513 -32.10 5.98 -5.46
C GLU A 513 -32.15 4.59 -4.83
N ALA A 514 -31.10 4.07 -4.25
CA ALA A 514 -31.21 2.82 -3.51
C ALA A 514 -31.44 3.07 -2.00
N THR A 515 -32.65 2.82 -1.53
CA THR A 515 -33.09 3.05 -0.13
C THR A 515 -33.55 1.77 0.55
N SER A 516 -33.07 0.61 0.12
CA SER A 516 -33.53 -0.72 0.60
C SER A 516 -33.32 -0.98 2.11
N SER A 517 -32.59 -0.11 2.81
CA SER A 517 -32.20 -0.29 4.22
C SER A 517 -32.64 0.88 5.13
N ILE A 518 -33.63 1.68 4.71
CA ILE A 518 -34.08 2.87 5.46
C ILE A 518 -35.47 2.60 6.05
N ASP A 519 -35.69 3.05 7.28
CA ASP A 519 -37.02 3.00 7.91
C ASP A 519 -38.02 3.91 7.18
N THR A 520 -39.30 3.51 7.13
CA THR A 520 -40.36 4.17 6.36
C THR A 520 -40.52 5.68 6.67
N ARG A 521 -40.29 6.09 7.91
CA ARG A 521 -40.40 7.49 8.31
C ARG A 521 -39.27 8.34 7.74
N THR A 522 -38.03 7.86 7.83
CA THR A 522 -36.87 8.56 7.29
C THR A 522 -36.88 8.50 5.76
N GLU A 523 -37.43 7.45 5.17
CA GLU A 523 -37.63 7.31 3.74
C GLU A 523 -38.47 8.45 3.15
N VAL A 524 -39.60 8.83 3.81
CA VAL A 524 -40.43 9.97 3.39
C VAL A 524 -39.63 11.28 3.42
N LEU A 525 -38.80 11.47 4.46
CA LEU A 525 -37.95 12.68 4.58
C LEU A 525 -36.89 12.73 3.48
N VAL A 526 -36.30 11.60 3.13
CA VAL A 526 -35.33 11.51 2.05
C VAL A 526 -36.00 11.81 0.70
N GLN A 527 -37.20 11.30 0.45
CA GLN A 527 -37.96 11.61 -0.77
C GLN A 527 -38.29 13.09 -0.87
N ASP A 528 -38.82 13.70 0.23
CA ASP A 528 -39.10 15.14 0.27
C ASP A 528 -37.82 15.95 -0.02
N ALA A 529 -36.68 15.52 0.51
CA ALA A 529 -35.41 16.19 0.30
C ALA A 529 -34.93 16.06 -1.18
N PHE A 530 -35.13 14.91 -1.81
CA PHE A 530 -34.85 14.73 -3.24
C PHE A 530 -35.75 15.59 -4.12
N GLU A 531 -37.06 15.63 -3.84
CA GLU A 531 -38.00 16.49 -4.57
C GLU A 531 -37.61 17.96 -4.47
N GLU A 532 -37.27 18.44 -3.28
CA GLU A 532 -36.79 19.81 -3.07
C GLU A 532 -35.45 20.07 -3.80
N LEU A 533 -34.53 19.08 -3.80
CA LEU A 533 -33.24 19.17 -4.48
C LEU A 533 -33.41 19.30 -5.99
N MET A 534 -34.36 18.58 -6.59
CA MET A 534 -34.58 18.53 -8.04
C MET A 534 -35.27 19.76 -8.61
N LYS A 535 -35.93 20.59 -7.79
CA LYS A 535 -36.69 21.75 -8.27
C LYS A 535 -35.85 22.69 -9.13
N GLY A 536 -36.25 22.88 -10.38
CA GLY A 536 -35.60 23.78 -11.33
C GLY A 536 -34.22 23.32 -11.81
N ARG A 537 -33.89 22.06 -11.65
CA ARG A 537 -32.58 21.49 -12.03
C ARG A 537 -32.75 20.27 -12.94
N THR A 538 -31.83 20.12 -13.88
CA THR A 538 -31.75 18.92 -14.70
C THR A 538 -31.32 17.75 -13.82
N SER A 539 -32.08 16.65 -13.84
CA SER A 539 -31.83 15.54 -12.92
C SER A 539 -31.79 14.21 -13.66
N PHE A 540 -30.69 13.50 -13.55
CA PHE A 540 -30.55 12.11 -13.97
C PHE A 540 -30.74 11.21 -12.76
N ILE A 541 -31.73 10.35 -12.79
CA ILE A 541 -32.13 9.52 -11.65
C ILE A 541 -32.02 8.07 -12.03
N VAL A 542 -31.12 7.34 -11.36
CA VAL A 542 -31.10 5.87 -11.45
C VAL A 542 -32.26 5.36 -10.61
N ALA A 543 -33.37 5.13 -11.29
CA ALA A 543 -34.64 4.91 -10.61
C ALA A 543 -34.82 3.45 -10.19
N HIS A 544 -34.98 3.23 -8.89
CA HIS A 544 -35.36 1.96 -8.27
C HIS A 544 -36.78 2.00 -7.68
N ARG A 545 -37.48 3.14 -7.78
CA ARG A 545 -38.82 3.35 -7.24
C ARG A 545 -39.82 3.76 -8.29
N LEU A 546 -41.04 3.25 -8.11
CA LEU A 546 -42.14 3.49 -9.03
C LEU A 546 -42.57 4.99 -9.04
N SER A 547 -42.57 5.65 -7.87
CA SER A 547 -42.96 7.07 -7.75
C SER A 547 -42.03 7.96 -8.56
N THR A 548 -40.74 7.74 -8.48
CA THR A 548 -39.72 8.48 -9.22
C THR A 548 -39.82 8.27 -10.72
N ILE A 549 -40.08 7.03 -11.15
CA ILE A 549 -40.28 6.70 -12.56
C ILE A 549 -41.51 7.42 -13.12
N LYS A 550 -42.64 7.40 -12.39
CA LYS A 550 -43.91 8.04 -12.82
C LYS A 550 -43.80 9.56 -12.93
N ASN A 551 -43.01 10.21 -12.06
CA ASN A 551 -42.88 11.65 -12.01
C ASN A 551 -41.75 12.21 -12.90
N ALA A 552 -41.07 11.36 -13.68
CA ALA A 552 -40.03 11.78 -14.61
C ALA A 552 -40.65 12.37 -15.89
N ASP A 553 -40.04 13.45 -16.39
CA ASP A 553 -40.44 14.05 -17.68
C ASP A 553 -40.10 13.12 -18.85
N GLN A 554 -39.05 12.34 -18.71
CA GLN A 554 -38.65 11.34 -19.70
C GLN A 554 -38.00 10.13 -19.00
N ILE A 555 -38.37 8.95 -19.44
CA ILE A 555 -37.80 7.67 -19.04
C ILE A 555 -36.90 7.18 -20.17
N LEU A 556 -35.67 6.83 -19.85
CA LEU A 556 -34.70 6.19 -20.73
C LEU A 556 -34.57 4.72 -20.33
N VAL A 557 -35.05 3.83 -21.21
CA VAL A 557 -34.96 2.39 -21.00
C VAL A 557 -33.67 1.88 -21.61
N MET A 558 -32.78 1.38 -20.77
CA MET A 558 -31.45 0.94 -21.18
C MET A 558 -31.34 -0.58 -21.21
N LYS A 559 -30.70 -1.10 -22.25
CA LYS A 559 -30.34 -2.52 -22.39
C LYS A 559 -28.98 -2.63 -23.10
N ALA A 560 -28.05 -3.36 -22.51
CA ALA A 560 -26.72 -3.60 -23.08
C ALA A 560 -26.04 -2.30 -23.58
N GLY A 561 -26.04 -1.25 -22.77
CA GLY A 561 -25.39 0.03 -23.06
C GLY A 561 -26.17 0.99 -23.95
N ASN A 562 -27.26 0.55 -24.59
CA ASN A 562 -28.04 1.36 -25.53
C ASN A 562 -29.41 1.76 -24.96
N ILE A 563 -29.89 2.94 -25.37
CA ILE A 563 -31.27 3.37 -25.10
C ILE A 563 -32.19 2.71 -26.11
N ILE A 564 -33.03 1.76 -25.65
CA ILE A 564 -33.93 0.98 -26.52
C ILE A 564 -35.32 1.60 -26.61
N GLU A 565 -35.78 2.29 -25.56
CA GLU A 565 -37.06 2.99 -25.52
C GLU A 565 -36.90 4.32 -24.78
N ARG A 566 -37.67 5.32 -25.19
CA ARG A 566 -37.77 6.62 -24.54
C ARG A 566 -39.19 7.18 -24.61
N GLY A 567 -39.64 7.84 -23.56
CA GLY A 567 -40.97 8.44 -23.48
C GLY A 567 -41.39 8.67 -22.04
N THR A 568 -42.61 9.10 -21.83
CA THR A 568 -43.26 9.20 -20.52
C THR A 568 -43.72 7.82 -20.02
N HIS A 569 -44.06 7.73 -18.75
CA HIS A 569 -44.58 6.50 -18.15
C HIS A 569 -45.79 5.94 -18.90
N GLU A 570 -46.75 6.79 -19.24
CA GLU A 570 -47.98 6.42 -19.91
C GLU A 570 -47.71 5.97 -21.37
N GLU A 571 -46.90 6.71 -22.12
CA GLU A 571 -46.50 6.37 -23.47
C GLU A 571 -45.81 5.00 -23.56
N LEU A 572 -44.87 4.74 -22.64
CA LEU A 572 -44.12 3.49 -22.66
C LEU A 572 -44.95 2.29 -22.23
N LEU A 573 -45.91 2.47 -21.31
CA LEU A 573 -46.88 1.43 -20.97
C LEU A 573 -47.82 1.11 -22.17
N ALA A 574 -48.33 2.16 -22.84
CA ALA A 574 -49.20 1.99 -23.99
C ALA A 574 -48.52 1.28 -25.16
N ARG A 575 -47.21 1.43 -25.33
CA ARG A 575 -46.43 0.72 -26.37
C ARG A 575 -46.31 -0.79 -26.12
N GLY A 576 -46.50 -1.25 -24.87
CA GLY A 576 -46.41 -2.68 -24.53
C GLY A 576 -45.00 -3.30 -24.74
N GLY A 577 -43.95 -2.46 -24.74
CA GLY A 577 -42.59 -2.84 -25.07
C GLY A 577 -41.80 -3.42 -23.89
N PHE A 578 -40.49 -3.25 -23.92
CA PHE A 578 -39.57 -3.74 -22.86
C PHE A 578 -39.88 -3.09 -21.52
N TYR A 579 -40.19 -1.78 -21.51
CA TYR A 579 -40.55 -1.06 -20.29
C TYR A 579 -41.82 -1.64 -19.65
N ALA A 580 -42.85 -1.90 -20.42
CA ALA A 580 -44.12 -2.45 -19.91
C ALA A 580 -43.92 -3.84 -19.28
N ASN A 581 -43.06 -4.67 -19.90
CA ASN A 581 -42.72 -5.98 -19.37
C ASN A 581 -41.89 -5.85 -18.05
N LEU A 582 -40.91 -4.94 -18.00
CA LEU A 582 -40.12 -4.66 -16.81
C LEU A 582 -41.00 -4.14 -15.67
N TYR A 583 -41.91 -3.22 -15.99
CA TYR A 583 -42.88 -2.69 -15.04
C TYR A 583 -43.77 -3.79 -14.46
N ALA A 584 -44.35 -4.65 -15.34
CA ALA A 584 -45.19 -5.75 -14.91
C ALA A 584 -44.43 -6.75 -14.01
N SER A 585 -43.16 -7.00 -14.29
CA SER A 585 -42.33 -7.94 -13.50
C SER A 585 -41.91 -7.40 -12.15
N GLN A 586 -41.64 -6.10 -12.03
CA GLN A 586 -41.09 -5.47 -10.81
C GLN A 586 -42.15 -4.81 -9.93
N PHE A 587 -43.23 -4.25 -10.52
CA PHE A 587 -44.16 -3.36 -9.85
C PHE A 587 -45.63 -3.75 -9.91
N ALA A 588 -46.05 -4.62 -10.82
CA ALA A 588 -47.46 -5.00 -10.97
C ALA A 588 -47.97 -6.05 -9.95
N LYS A 589 -47.09 -6.52 -9.06
CA LYS A 589 -47.40 -7.46 -7.96
C LYS A 589 -47.44 -6.79 -6.57
N ALA A 590 -47.38 -5.46 -6.49
CA ALA A 590 -47.49 -4.70 -5.25
C ALA A 590 -48.88 -4.12 -5.05
#